data_ca2e1debc4c1de51cc81bfd2fa1f882d
#
_entry.id   ca2e1debc4c1de51cc81bfd2fa1f882d
#
_cell.length_a   1.000
_cell.length_b   1.000
_cell.length_c   1.000
_cell.angle_alpha   90.00
_cell.angle_beta   90.00
_cell.angle_gamma   90.00
#
_symmetry.space_group_name_H-M   'P 1'
#
loop_
_entity.id
_entity.type
_entity.pdbx_description
1 polymer ?
#
loop_
_entity_poly.entity_id
_entity_poly.type
_entity_poly.pdbx_seq_one_letter_code
_entity_poly.pdbx_strand_id
1 'polypeptide(L)'
;MSAERGFTLIESVVAIVVIGVALAGVISVFNRAVIGSVDPVVRKQMLVLAEELLDEAHLKPYAAASNSAPTGCARNTFNDVADYNNYTTVGKVCDLDGAEIAALAGYSVAMTVTPATLSGVGEALLITVSVSRGSELIKLSGWRTNFAGP
;
A
#
# COMPACT_ATOMS: atom_id res chain seq x y z
N MET A 1 1.79 68.00 -20.61
CA MET A 1 2.42 67.10 -21.56
C MET A 1 3.17 66.03 -20.76
N SER A 2 2.64 64.86 -20.67
CA SER A 2 3.32 63.73 -20.00
C SER A 2 4.34 63.18 -20.97
N ALA A 3 5.62 63.19 -20.57
CA ALA A 3 6.68 62.56 -21.35
C ALA A 3 6.53 61.03 -21.28
N GLU A 4 6.15 60.42 -22.38
CA GLU A 4 6.16 58.97 -22.52
C GLU A 4 7.62 58.49 -22.50
N ARG A 5 7.99 57.75 -21.44
CA ARG A 5 9.30 57.11 -21.35
C ARG A 5 9.22 55.78 -22.11
N GLY A 6 9.92 55.71 -23.24
CA GLY A 6 10.06 54.46 -23.98
C GLY A 6 10.95 53.46 -23.26
N PHE A 7 10.63 52.17 -23.39
CA PHE A 7 11.45 51.06 -22.87
C PHE A 7 12.80 51.02 -23.58
N THR A 8 13.87 50.82 -22.82
CA THR A 8 15.21 50.68 -23.42
C THR A 8 15.45 49.22 -23.83
N LEU A 9 16.28 49.01 -24.85
CA LEU A 9 16.62 47.68 -25.33
C LEU A 9 17.25 46.82 -24.21
N ILE A 10 18.08 47.42 -23.36
CA ILE A 10 18.71 46.71 -22.24
C ILE A 10 17.69 46.26 -21.19
N GLU A 11 16.65 47.03 -20.93
CA GLU A 11 15.60 46.73 -20.00
C GLU A 11 14.76 45.53 -20.49
N SER A 12 14.49 45.46 -21.80
CA SER A 12 13.83 44.32 -22.43
C SER A 12 14.67 43.04 -22.32
N VAL A 13 15.98 43.13 -22.54
CA VAL A 13 16.88 41.96 -22.41
C VAL A 13 16.94 41.46 -20.97
N VAL A 14 17.07 42.36 -20.00
CA VAL A 14 17.09 42.02 -18.58
C VAL A 14 15.75 41.37 -18.17
N ALA A 15 14.63 41.94 -18.63
CA ALA A 15 13.31 41.37 -18.32
C ALA A 15 13.17 39.95 -18.86
N ILE A 16 13.59 39.67 -20.09
CA ILE A 16 13.52 38.31 -20.67
C ILE A 16 14.38 37.33 -19.88
N VAL A 17 15.60 37.73 -19.49
CA VAL A 17 16.50 36.88 -18.70
C VAL A 17 15.87 36.55 -17.32
N VAL A 18 15.35 37.57 -16.63
CA VAL A 18 14.70 37.35 -15.31
C VAL A 18 13.49 36.42 -15.42
N ILE A 19 12.64 36.64 -16.43
CA ILE A 19 11.47 35.76 -16.67
C ILE A 19 11.93 34.33 -17.00
N GLY A 20 12.95 34.18 -17.84
CA GLY A 20 13.50 32.87 -18.22
C GLY A 20 14.01 32.08 -17.02
N VAL A 21 14.78 32.73 -16.13
CA VAL A 21 15.28 32.10 -14.88
C VAL A 21 14.12 31.75 -13.92
N ALA A 22 13.14 32.64 -13.78
CA ALA A 22 11.99 32.43 -12.94
C ALA A 22 11.15 31.22 -13.42
N LEU A 23 10.87 31.13 -14.72
CA LEU A 23 10.15 30.03 -15.34
C LEU A 23 10.92 28.71 -15.20
N ALA A 24 12.23 28.68 -15.41
CA ALA A 24 13.05 27.51 -15.22
C ALA A 24 12.99 27.01 -13.76
N GLY A 25 13.01 27.92 -12.78
CA GLY A 25 12.84 27.59 -11.37
C GLY A 25 11.47 26.94 -11.05
N VAL A 26 10.40 27.55 -11.57
CA VAL A 26 9.04 27.04 -11.40
C VAL A 26 8.89 25.63 -12.00
N ILE A 27 9.36 25.41 -13.24
CA ILE A 27 9.30 24.09 -13.90
C ILE A 27 10.11 23.05 -13.11
N SER A 28 11.26 23.43 -12.56
CA SER A 28 12.08 22.51 -11.73
C SER A 28 11.33 22.05 -10.47
N VAL A 29 10.59 22.94 -9.80
CA VAL A 29 9.79 22.61 -8.62
C VAL A 29 8.63 21.68 -8.99
N PHE A 30 7.92 21.98 -10.09
CA PHE A 30 6.84 21.10 -10.56
C PHE A 30 7.34 19.69 -10.92
N ASN A 31 8.46 19.57 -11.61
CA ASN A 31 9.04 18.28 -11.94
C ASN A 31 9.38 17.46 -10.69
N ARG A 32 9.93 18.08 -9.66
CA ARG A 32 10.21 17.40 -8.39
C ARG A 32 8.94 16.96 -7.66
N ALA A 33 7.89 17.77 -7.67
CA ALA A 33 6.61 17.45 -7.07
C ALA A 33 5.92 16.25 -7.77
N VAL A 34 6.03 16.16 -9.10
CA VAL A 34 5.44 15.06 -9.88
C VAL A 34 6.24 13.76 -9.74
N ILE A 35 7.59 13.84 -9.79
CA ILE A 35 8.46 12.65 -9.66
C ILE A 35 8.42 12.07 -8.22
N GLY A 36 8.23 12.91 -7.21
CA GLY A 36 8.13 12.50 -5.82
C GLY A 36 6.74 11.98 -5.40
N SER A 37 5.73 12.10 -6.24
CA SER A 37 4.41 11.56 -5.95
C SER A 37 4.38 10.08 -6.31
N VAL A 38 4.28 9.23 -5.27
CA VAL A 38 3.89 7.83 -5.42
C VAL A 38 2.66 7.76 -6.31
N ASP A 39 2.66 6.86 -7.28
CA ASP A 39 1.48 6.65 -8.13
C ASP A 39 0.25 6.38 -7.23
N PRO A 40 -0.72 7.29 -7.15
CA PRO A 40 -1.86 7.15 -6.24
C PRO A 40 -2.70 5.93 -6.56
N VAL A 41 -2.64 5.43 -7.79
CA VAL A 41 -3.32 4.20 -8.23
C VAL A 41 -2.66 2.99 -7.58
N VAL A 42 -1.33 2.91 -7.62
CA VAL A 42 -0.57 1.83 -6.97
C VAL A 42 -0.84 1.79 -5.48
N ARG A 43 -0.80 2.95 -4.81
CA ARG A 43 -1.05 3.03 -3.37
C ARG A 43 -2.48 2.61 -3.00
N LYS A 44 -3.46 3.01 -3.80
CA LYS A 44 -4.85 2.58 -3.63
C LYS A 44 -5.01 1.07 -3.84
N GLN A 45 -4.37 0.50 -4.86
CA GLN A 45 -4.38 -0.94 -5.10
C GLN A 45 -3.76 -1.73 -3.94
N MET A 46 -2.62 -1.25 -3.39
CA MET A 46 -1.99 -1.86 -2.22
C MET A 46 -2.91 -1.84 -1.00
N LEU A 47 -3.61 -0.73 -0.77
CA LEU A 47 -4.54 -0.60 0.35
C LEU A 47 -5.72 -1.56 0.21
N VAL A 48 -6.38 -1.57 -0.96
CA VAL A 48 -7.51 -2.49 -1.23
C VAL A 48 -7.07 -3.93 -1.08
N LEU A 49 -5.89 -4.30 -1.58
CA LEU A 49 -5.37 -5.65 -1.43
C LEU A 49 -5.11 -6.02 0.03
N ALA A 50 -4.60 -5.07 0.83
CA ALA A 50 -4.40 -5.29 2.27
C ALA A 50 -5.73 -5.43 3.02
N GLU A 51 -6.73 -4.63 2.67
CA GLU A 51 -8.09 -4.71 3.22
C GLU A 51 -8.75 -6.05 2.90
N GLU A 52 -8.74 -6.49 1.65
CA GLU A 52 -9.34 -7.77 1.23
C GLU A 52 -8.72 -8.97 1.96
N LEU A 53 -7.39 -9.00 2.08
CA LEU A 53 -6.70 -10.09 2.79
C LEU A 53 -6.97 -10.06 4.30
N LEU A 54 -7.08 -8.87 4.88
CA LEU A 54 -7.43 -8.74 6.29
C LEU A 54 -8.88 -9.18 6.55
N ASP A 55 -9.80 -8.81 5.68
CA ASP A 55 -11.21 -9.20 5.76
C ASP A 55 -11.36 -10.71 5.52
N GLU A 56 -10.63 -11.29 4.57
CA GLU A 56 -10.59 -12.74 4.35
C GLU A 56 -10.20 -13.48 5.64
N ALA A 57 -9.16 -13.00 6.33
CA ALA A 57 -8.74 -13.59 7.60
C ALA A 57 -9.76 -13.36 8.73
N HIS A 58 -10.41 -12.19 8.77
CA HIS A 58 -11.45 -11.91 9.77
C HIS A 58 -12.71 -12.76 9.63
N LEU A 59 -13.01 -13.23 8.42
CA LEU A 59 -14.14 -14.15 8.18
C LEU A 59 -13.89 -15.55 8.74
N LYS A 60 -12.66 -15.90 9.07
CA LYS A 60 -12.32 -17.22 9.64
C LYS A 60 -12.58 -17.25 11.15
N PRO A 61 -12.90 -18.42 11.71
CA PRO A 61 -12.98 -18.61 13.16
C PRO A 61 -11.62 -18.31 13.83
N TYR A 62 -11.67 -18.04 15.13
CA TYR A 62 -10.46 -17.79 15.94
C TYR A 62 -9.51 -18.99 15.92
N ALA A 63 -10.07 -20.19 16.03
CA ALA A 63 -9.37 -21.46 15.93
C ALA A 63 -10.30 -22.53 15.33
N ALA A 64 -9.73 -23.48 14.60
CA ALA A 64 -10.42 -24.62 14.02
C ALA A 64 -9.59 -25.89 14.17
N ALA A 65 -10.15 -27.02 13.72
CA ALA A 65 -9.40 -28.27 13.65
C ALA A 65 -8.26 -28.17 12.63
N SER A 66 -7.21 -28.96 12.83
CA SER A 66 -6.09 -29.03 11.90
C SER A 66 -6.53 -29.30 10.47
N ASN A 67 -5.93 -28.62 9.52
CA ASN A 67 -6.20 -28.72 8.09
C ASN A 67 -4.98 -29.20 7.31
N SER A 68 -5.16 -29.42 6.02
CA SER A 68 -4.05 -29.72 5.10
C SER A 68 -3.33 -28.43 4.72
N ALA A 69 -2.00 -28.50 4.66
CA ALA A 69 -1.22 -27.36 4.16
C ALA A 69 -1.62 -27.01 2.71
N PRO A 70 -1.70 -25.73 2.37
CA PRO A 70 -2.03 -25.30 1.03
C PRO A 70 -0.90 -25.63 0.04
N THR A 71 -1.24 -25.66 -1.25
CA THR A 71 -0.26 -25.83 -2.31
C THR A 71 0.16 -24.47 -2.86
N GLY A 72 1.45 -24.18 -2.86
CA GLY A 72 1.98 -22.92 -3.40
C GLY A 72 1.48 -21.70 -2.63
N CYS A 73 0.81 -20.76 -3.32
CA CYS A 73 0.23 -19.56 -2.72
C CYS A 73 -1.29 -19.64 -2.53
N ALA A 74 -1.89 -20.85 -2.62
CA ALA A 74 -3.31 -21.04 -2.34
C ALA A 74 -3.64 -20.80 -0.87
N ARG A 75 -4.89 -20.41 -0.60
CA ARG A 75 -5.44 -20.24 0.75
C ARG A 75 -6.78 -20.97 0.94
N ASN A 76 -7.16 -21.79 -0.04
CA ASN A 76 -8.43 -22.50 -0.04
C ASN A 76 -8.57 -23.56 1.06
N THR A 77 -7.45 -23.98 1.65
CA THR A 77 -7.43 -24.90 2.80
C THR A 77 -7.39 -24.18 4.15
N PHE A 78 -7.19 -22.86 4.18
CA PHE A 78 -7.16 -22.08 5.41
C PHE A 78 -8.54 -22.11 6.09
N ASN A 79 -8.60 -22.61 7.30
CA ASN A 79 -9.84 -22.80 8.01
C ASN A 79 -9.94 -21.99 9.31
N ASP A 80 -8.84 -21.42 9.79
CA ASP A 80 -8.82 -20.47 10.90
C ASP A 80 -7.85 -19.31 10.66
N VAL A 81 -7.83 -18.35 11.60
CA VAL A 81 -6.99 -17.16 11.49
C VAL A 81 -5.50 -17.48 11.58
N ALA A 82 -5.12 -18.53 12.35
CA ALA A 82 -3.72 -18.87 12.54
C ALA A 82 -3.06 -19.41 11.27
N ASP A 83 -3.83 -19.96 10.33
CA ASP A 83 -3.34 -20.43 9.04
C ASP A 83 -2.71 -19.32 8.18
N TYR A 84 -3.13 -18.06 8.39
CA TYR A 84 -2.55 -16.91 7.70
C TYR A 84 -1.18 -16.50 8.23
N ASN A 85 -0.73 -17.08 9.36
CA ASN A 85 0.57 -16.74 9.91
C ASN A 85 1.71 -17.19 9.00
N ASN A 86 2.62 -16.26 8.69
CA ASN A 86 3.71 -16.46 7.74
C ASN A 86 3.29 -16.68 6.28
N TYR A 87 2.03 -16.43 5.91
CA TYR A 87 1.65 -16.41 4.50
C TYR A 87 2.45 -15.31 3.78
N THR A 88 3.09 -15.66 2.67
CA THR A 88 3.90 -14.72 1.89
C THR A 88 3.89 -15.03 0.40
N THR A 89 3.86 -13.98 -0.41
CA THR A 89 4.10 -14.04 -1.85
C THR A 89 5.10 -12.96 -2.24
N VAL A 90 5.94 -13.23 -3.22
CA VAL A 90 6.96 -12.29 -3.70
C VAL A 90 6.78 -12.04 -5.17
N GLY A 91 6.60 -10.76 -5.54
CA GLY A 91 6.45 -10.33 -6.94
C GLY A 91 5.14 -10.75 -7.61
N LYS A 92 4.21 -11.34 -6.85
CA LYS A 92 2.92 -11.83 -7.34
C LYS A 92 1.87 -11.83 -6.24
N VAL A 93 0.61 -11.85 -6.64
CA VAL A 93 -0.54 -12.08 -5.77
C VAL A 93 -1.36 -13.21 -6.37
N CYS A 94 -1.87 -14.09 -5.52
CA CYS A 94 -2.67 -15.23 -5.93
C CYS A 94 -4.12 -15.07 -5.46
N ASP A 95 -5.04 -15.66 -6.20
CA ASP A 95 -6.40 -15.87 -5.74
C ASP A 95 -6.47 -16.96 -4.63
N LEU A 96 -7.68 -17.28 -4.21
CA LEU A 96 -7.90 -18.27 -3.14
C LEU A 96 -7.38 -19.67 -3.51
N ASP A 97 -7.48 -20.05 -4.78
CA ASP A 97 -7.07 -21.36 -5.29
C ASP A 97 -5.60 -21.44 -5.70
N GLY A 98 -4.87 -20.32 -5.61
CA GLY A 98 -3.44 -20.25 -5.88
C GLY A 98 -3.09 -19.88 -7.32
N ALA A 99 -4.07 -19.47 -8.14
CA ALA A 99 -3.77 -18.93 -9.46
C ALA A 99 -3.24 -17.50 -9.36
N GLU A 100 -2.19 -17.18 -10.12
CA GLU A 100 -1.59 -15.85 -10.10
C GLU A 100 -2.50 -14.82 -10.79
N ILE A 101 -2.74 -13.69 -10.13
CA ILE A 101 -3.49 -12.56 -10.67
C ILE A 101 -2.54 -11.68 -11.47
N ALA A 102 -2.53 -11.84 -12.80
CA ALA A 102 -1.58 -11.16 -13.69
C ALA A 102 -1.60 -9.62 -13.56
N ALA A 103 -2.76 -9.02 -13.27
CA ALA A 103 -2.89 -7.58 -13.04
C ALA A 103 -2.15 -7.07 -11.80
N LEU A 104 -1.80 -7.97 -10.87
CA LEU A 104 -1.08 -7.67 -9.63
C LEU A 104 0.38 -8.17 -9.66
N ALA A 105 0.96 -8.34 -10.85
CA ALA A 105 2.37 -8.63 -10.99
C ALA A 105 3.23 -7.49 -10.40
N GLY A 106 4.30 -7.89 -9.70
CA GLY A 106 5.20 -6.96 -9.00
C GLY A 106 4.76 -6.54 -7.61
N TYR A 107 3.58 -6.97 -7.13
CA TYR A 107 3.18 -6.83 -5.73
C TYR A 107 3.68 -8.02 -4.91
N SER A 108 4.01 -7.75 -3.66
CA SER A 108 4.35 -8.78 -2.68
C SER A 108 3.46 -8.62 -1.45
N VAL A 109 3.07 -9.74 -0.87
CA VAL A 109 2.22 -9.78 0.32
C VAL A 109 2.93 -10.54 1.41
N ALA A 110 2.77 -10.10 2.65
CA ALA A 110 3.16 -10.86 3.83
C ALA A 110 2.11 -10.69 4.93
N MET A 111 1.71 -11.78 5.56
CA MET A 111 0.79 -11.76 6.67
C MET A 111 1.44 -12.38 7.91
N THR A 112 1.15 -11.80 9.06
CA THR A 112 1.55 -12.34 10.36
C THR A 112 0.34 -12.35 11.29
N VAL A 113 0.20 -13.41 12.06
CA VAL A 113 -0.81 -13.56 13.10
C VAL A 113 -0.10 -13.89 14.39
N THR A 114 -0.23 -13.01 15.38
CA THR A 114 0.47 -13.17 16.66
C THR A 114 -0.49 -13.00 17.82
N PRO A 115 -0.39 -13.84 18.87
CA PRO A 115 -1.10 -13.59 20.12
C PRO A 115 -0.71 -12.21 20.67
N ALA A 116 -1.70 -11.44 21.11
CA ALA A 116 -1.48 -10.10 21.63
C ALA A 116 -2.51 -9.79 22.72
N THR A 117 -2.14 -8.93 23.65
CA THR A 117 -3.00 -8.52 24.76
C THR A 117 -3.84 -7.32 24.34
N LEU A 118 -5.14 -7.46 24.39
CA LEU A 118 -6.10 -6.37 24.24
C LEU A 118 -6.79 -6.13 25.59
N SER A 119 -6.77 -4.88 26.07
CA SER A 119 -7.30 -4.57 27.40
C SER A 119 -8.77 -5.01 27.56
N GLY A 120 -9.04 -5.82 28.59
CA GLY A 120 -10.37 -6.37 28.86
C GLY A 120 -10.78 -7.58 28.01
N VAL A 121 -9.90 -8.10 27.18
CA VAL A 121 -10.12 -9.31 26.36
C VAL A 121 -9.13 -10.39 26.73
N GLY A 122 -9.62 -11.59 27.04
CA GLY A 122 -8.79 -12.71 27.54
C GLY A 122 -7.83 -13.25 26.46
N GLU A 123 -8.33 -13.42 25.25
CA GLU A 123 -7.56 -13.96 24.13
C GLU A 123 -7.80 -13.12 22.88
N ALA A 124 -6.70 -12.63 22.28
CA ALA A 124 -6.75 -11.86 21.05
C ALA A 124 -5.57 -12.24 20.13
N LEU A 125 -5.80 -12.20 18.83
CA LEU A 125 -4.79 -12.32 17.78
C LEU A 125 -4.68 -10.99 17.06
N LEU A 126 -3.47 -10.50 16.91
CA LEU A 126 -3.15 -9.37 16.04
C LEU A 126 -2.81 -9.91 14.66
N ILE A 127 -3.60 -9.55 13.66
CA ILE A 127 -3.38 -9.87 12.26
C ILE A 127 -2.73 -8.64 11.63
N THR A 128 -1.60 -8.81 10.98
CA THR A 128 -0.96 -7.74 10.22
C THR A 128 -0.75 -8.20 8.79
N VAL A 129 -1.31 -7.43 7.86
CA VAL A 129 -1.11 -7.59 6.41
C VAL A 129 -0.15 -6.51 5.93
N SER A 130 0.88 -6.91 5.24
CA SER A 130 1.87 -6.02 4.61
C SER A 130 1.84 -6.23 3.11
N VAL A 131 1.62 -5.17 2.36
CA VAL A 131 1.66 -5.19 0.88
C VAL A 131 2.74 -4.24 0.42
N SER A 132 3.60 -4.71 -0.49
CA SER A 132 4.68 -3.89 -1.04
C SER A 132 4.74 -3.96 -2.56
N ARG A 133 5.22 -2.86 -3.18
CA ARG A 133 5.56 -2.77 -4.60
C ARG A 133 6.71 -1.80 -4.79
N GLY A 134 7.84 -2.29 -5.33
CA GLY A 134 9.07 -1.49 -5.39
C GLY A 134 9.53 -1.06 -4.01
N SER A 135 9.67 0.25 -3.78
CA SER A 135 10.04 0.83 -2.47
C SER A 135 8.84 1.13 -1.56
N GLU A 136 7.62 0.98 -2.07
CA GLU A 136 6.41 1.29 -1.32
C GLU A 136 5.99 0.11 -0.44
N LEU A 137 5.50 0.44 0.75
CA LEU A 137 4.98 -0.52 1.73
C LEU A 137 3.74 0.06 2.41
N ILE A 138 2.66 -0.70 2.43
CA ILE A 138 1.49 -0.44 3.27
C ILE A 138 1.35 -1.59 4.27
N LYS A 139 1.02 -1.24 5.50
CA LYS A 139 0.66 -2.21 6.54
C LYS A 139 -0.72 -1.88 7.08
N LEU A 140 -1.53 -2.91 7.20
CA LEU A 140 -2.85 -2.84 7.81
C LEU A 140 -2.92 -3.88 8.92
N SER A 141 -3.51 -3.53 10.06
CA SER A 141 -3.63 -4.45 11.18
C SER A 141 -5.05 -4.49 11.70
N GLY A 142 -5.49 -5.67 12.10
CA GLY A 142 -6.78 -5.93 12.71
C GLY A 142 -6.67 -6.91 13.87
N TRP A 143 -7.75 -7.05 14.62
CA TRP A 143 -7.81 -7.92 15.79
C TRP A 143 -8.87 -8.99 15.61
N ARG A 144 -8.54 -10.23 15.98
CA ARG A 144 -9.50 -11.30 16.13
C ARG A 144 -9.52 -11.75 17.57
N THR A 145 -10.68 -11.71 18.21
CA THR A 145 -10.86 -12.11 19.60
C THR A 145 -11.63 -13.42 19.68
N ASN A 146 -11.38 -14.19 20.72
CA ASN A 146 -12.14 -15.40 21.02
C ASN A 146 -13.39 -15.10 21.86
N PHE A 147 -14.20 -14.16 21.37
CA PHE A 147 -15.36 -13.66 22.13
C PHE A 147 -16.50 -14.68 22.24
N ALA A 148 -16.65 -15.54 21.22
CA ALA A 148 -17.77 -16.50 21.17
C ALA A 148 -17.44 -17.88 21.78
N GLY A 149 -16.17 -18.12 22.18
CA GLY A 149 -15.72 -19.45 22.59
C GLY A 149 -15.82 -20.48 21.46
N PRO A 150 -15.30 -21.67 21.64
CA PRO A 150 -15.58 -22.77 20.74
C PRO A 150 -17.04 -23.22 20.88
#